data_b6dd61eb66e85b6a6023ebdaf30d50d4
#
_entry.id   b6dd61eb66e85b6a6023ebdaf30d50d4
#
_cell.length_a   1.000
_cell.length_b   1.000
_cell.length_c   1.000
_cell.angle_alpha   90.00
_cell.angle_beta   90.00
_cell.angle_gamma   90.00
#
_symmetry.space_group_name_H-M   'P 1'
#
loop_
_entity.id
_entity.type
_entity.pdbx_description
1 polymer ?
#
loop_
_entity_poly.entity_id
_entity_poly.type
_entity_poly.pdbx_seq_one_letter_code
_entity_poly.pdbx_strand_id
1 'polypeptide(L)'
;TDKSAPRENDKITAERRRTQANKVLRSSITSEWYTPPEVIDRVRKAFSGSIELDPCSSELANQVVGALYYFSADGLSSSWDAKTIFVNPPYCGETAKWVEQASSCERSLVVLLVNNHTHRKWFSRVWNANALCFPFRPIRFLTPRAALPEGAKGYTEVPGYSDLARGIQPTHGSVIAAFAGAQVAEEITERFVAQFCESFSDFGKIIRQT
;
A
#
# COMPACT_ATOMS: atom_id res chain seq x y z
N THR A 1 -19.90 -36.58 -38.22
CA THR A 1 -18.88 -36.21 -37.20
C THR A 1 -19.55 -35.40 -36.10
N ASP A 2 -19.93 -36.18 -35.05
CA ASP A 2 -20.64 -35.66 -33.89
C ASP A 2 -19.64 -34.89 -33.01
N LYS A 3 -19.78 -33.56 -32.92
CA LYS A 3 -19.09 -32.74 -31.93
C LYS A 3 -20.03 -32.63 -30.73
N SER A 4 -19.96 -33.61 -29.82
CA SER A 4 -20.65 -33.53 -28.54
C SER A 4 -20.21 -32.29 -27.77
N ALA A 5 -21.17 -31.49 -27.27
CA ALA A 5 -20.89 -30.33 -26.41
C ALA A 5 -20.11 -30.73 -25.14
N PRO A 6 -19.16 -29.94 -24.67
CA PRO A 6 -18.36 -30.29 -23.49
C PRO A 6 -19.28 -30.46 -22.26
N ARG A 7 -19.02 -31.54 -21.50
CA ARG A 7 -19.76 -31.85 -20.27
C ARG A 7 -19.63 -30.76 -19.23
N GLU A 8 -20.65 -30.59 -18.40
CA GLU A 8 -20.68 -29.55 -17.34
C GLU A 8 -19.43 -29.57 -16.41
N ASN A 9 -18.95 -30.78 -16.09
CA ASN A 9 -17.72 -30.96 -15.34
C ASN A 9 -16.46 -30.45 -16.06
N ASP A 10 -16.43 -30.51 -17.39
CA ASP A 10 -15.31 -29.98 -18.17
C ASP A 10 -15.29 -28.47 -18.18
N LYS A 11 -16.47 -27.83 -18.18
CA LYS A 11 -16.62 -26.38 -18.06
C LYS A 11 -16.16 -25.87 -16.67
N ILE A 12 -16.61 -26.54 -15.60
CA ILE A 12 -16.22 -26.22 -14.22
C ILE A 12 -14.71 -26.38 -14.03
N THR A 13 -14.13 -27.43 -14.59
CA THR A 13 -12.68 -27.70 -14.51
C THR A 13 -11.89 -26.67 -15.32
N ALA A 14 -12.35 -26.28 -16.50
CA ALA A 14 -11.74 -25.25 -17.33
C ALA A 14 -11.82 -23.86 -16.64
N GLU A 15 -12.94 -23.54 -16.01
CA GLU A 15 -13.14 -22.29 -15.28
C GLU A 15 -12.27 -22.22 -14.01
N ARG A 16 -12.15 -23.32 -13.26
CA ARG A 16 -11.22 -23.45 -12.13
C ARG A 16 -9.76 -23.29 -12.55
N ARG A 17 -9.35 -23.94 -13.67
CA ARG A 17 -8.00 -23.76 -14.24
C ARG A 17 -7.75 -22.35 -14.69
N ARG A 18 -8.72 -21.69 -15.32
CA ARG A 18 -8.63 -20.28 -15.75
C ARG A 18 -8.55 -19.34 -14.55
N THR A 19 -9.32 -19.60 -13.49
CA THR A 19 -9.27 -18.82 -12.23
C THR A 19 -7.94 -19.02 -11.52
N GLN A 20 -7.43 -20.27 -11.47
CA GLN A 20 -6.13 -20.56 -10.88
C GLN A 20 -4.97 -19.95 -11.68
N ALA A 21 -4.98 -20.06 -13.01
CA ALA A 21 -4.01 -19.43 -13.90
C ALA A 21 -4.02 -17.91 -13.76
N ASN A 22 -5.21 -17.29 -13.68
CA ASN A 22 -5.36 -15.86 -13.43
C ASN A 22 -4.85 -15.46 -12.03
N LYS A 23 -5.02 -16.33 -11.02
CA LYS A 23 -4.51 -16.09 -9.66
C LYS A 23 -2.98 -16.16 -9.62
N VAL A 24 -2.38 -17.11 -10.31
CA VAL A 24 -0.92 -17.24 -10.46
C VAL A 24 -0.35 -16.10 -11.29
N LEU A 25 -1.01 -15.72 -12.40
CA LEU A 25 -0.61 -14.58 -13.22
C LEU A 25 -0.67 -13.26 -12.43
N ARG A 26 -1.69 -13.08 -11.58
CA ARG A 26 -1.86 -11.90 -10.71
C ARG A 26 -0.80 -11.80 -9.61
N SER A 27 -0.28 -12.93 -9.14
CA SER A 27 0.78 -12.95 -8.11
C SER A 27 2.19 -12.83 -8.67
N SER A 28 2.37 -13.00 -10.00
CA SER A 28 3.69 -13.07 -10.65
C SER A 28 4.04 -11.87 -11.55
N ILE A 29 3.08 -10.96 -11.80
CA ILE A 29 3.31 -9.89 -12.78
C ILE A 29 4.26 -8.82 -12.24
N THR A 30 4.18 -8.44 -10.97
CA THR A 30 5.21 -7.65 -10.27
C THR A 30 5.01 -7.77 -8.75
N SER A 31 6.10 -7.73 -7.98
CA SER A 31 6.06 -7.52 -6.52
C SER A 31 5.88 -6.03 -6.17
N GLU A 32 5.84 -5.15 -7.18
CA GLU A 32 5.78 -3.71 -7.03
C GLU A 32 4.34 -3.21 -7.15
N TRP A 33 3.83 -2.72 -6.03
CA TRP A 33 2.49 -2.16 -5.90
C TRP A 33 2.61 -0.69 -5.52
N TYR A 34 2.54 0.22 -6.49
CA TYR A 34 2.69 1.65 -6.24
C TYR A 34 1.40 2.25 -5.72
N THR A 35 1.54 3.09 -4.73
CA THR A 35 0.39 3.73 -4.07
C THR A 35 -0.27 4.73 -5.00
N PRO A 36 -1.60 4.70 -5.17
CA PRO A 36 -2.29 5.61 -6.08
C PRO A 36 -2.36 7.04 -5.52
N PRO A 37 -2.47 8.06 -6.41
CA PRO A 37 -2.45 9.48 -6.04
C PRO A 37 -3.47 9.85 -4.96
N GLU A 38 -4.68 9.30 -5.03
CA GLU A 38 -5.75 9.58 -4.06
C GLU A 38 -5.42 9.15 -2.62
N VAL A 39 -4.54 8.16 -2.44
CA VAL A 39 -4.03 7.78 -1.11
C VAL A 39 -2.91 8.72 -0.69
N ILE A 40 -1.98 9.02 -1.61
CA ILE A 40 -0.85 9.92 -1.33
C ILE A 40 -1.32 11.33 -0.98
N ASP A 41 -2.35 11.85 -1.65
CA ASP A 41 -2.91 13.16 -1.33
C ASP A 41 -3.48 13.23 0.09
N ARG A 42 -4.08 12.12 0.56
CA ARG A 42 -4.55 11.99 1.95
C ARG A 42 -3.39 11.92 2.94
N VAL A 43 -2.33 11.20 2.59
CA VAL A 43 -1.10 11.13 3.41
C VAL A 43 -0.48 12.52 3.55
N ARG A 44 -0.36 13.28 2.45
CA ARG A 44 0.16 14.66 2.50
C ARG A 44 -0.72 15.57 3.37
N LYS A 45 -2.05 15.45 3.27
CA LYS A 45 -2.96 16.19 4.15
C LYS A 45 -2.76 15.81 5.62
N ALA A 46 -2.60 14.52 5.93
CA ALA A 46 -2.33 14.08 7.29
C ALA A 46 -1.03 14.67 7.85
N PHE A 47 0.01 14.82 7.03
CA PHE A 47 1.27 15.46 7.42
C PHE A 47 1.22 16.99 7.41
N SER A 48 0.13 17.62 6.96
CA SER A 48 0.05 19.08 6.70
C SER A 48 1.09 19.59 5.70
N GLY A 49 1.54 18.75 4.79
CA GLY A 49 2.59 19.14 3.86
C GLY A 49 3.22 18.01 3.07
N SER A 50 4.55 18.02 2.98
CA SER A 50 5.33 17.10 2.19
C SER A 50 5.57 15.76 2.90
N ILE A 51 5.85 14.73 2.11
CA ILE A 51 6.48 13.49 2.56
C ILE A 51 7.99 13.73 2.44
N GLU A 52 8.71 13.67 3.56
CA GLU A 52 10.17 13.85 3.53
C GLU A 52 10.88 12.58 3.07
N LEU A 53 10.45 11.40 3.55
CA LEU A 53 11.08 10.13 3.22
C LEU A 53 10.07 9.06 2.80
N ASP A 54 10.39 8.34 1.71
CA ASP A 54 9.83 7.03 1.37
C ASP A 54 10.97 5.99 1.34
N PRO A 55 11.10 5.15 2.38
CA PRO A 55 12.24 4.24 2.50
C PRO A 55 12.15 2.98 1.62
N CYS A 56 11.06 2.80 0.86
CA CYS A 56 10.84 1.64 0.00
C CYS A 56 10.20 2.02 -1.33
N SER A 57 10.86 2.85 -2.09
CA SER A 57 10.36 3.47 -3.31
C SER A 57 11.22 3.12 -4.53
N SER A 58 10.88 3.71 -5.65
CA SER A 58 11.64 3.73 -6.89
C SER A 58 11.47 5.09 -7.56
N GLU A 59 12.25 5.40 -8.57
CA GLU A 59 12.09 6.62 -9.34
C GLU A 59 10.66 6.77 -9.87
N LEU A 60 10.11 5.67 -10.41
CA LEU A 60 8.75 5.66 -10.96
C LEU A 60 7.67 5.76 -9.87
N ALA A 61 7.83 5.07 -8.74
CA ALA A 61 6.92 5.20 -7.60
C ALA A 61 6.94 6.61 -7.03
N ASN A 62 8.12 7.21 -6.94
CA ASN A 62 8.29 8.56 -6.38
C ASN A 62 7.72 9.67 -7.27
N GLN A 63 7.45 9.42 -8.55
CA GLN A 63 6.66 10.37 -9.37
C GLN A 63 5.27 10.61 -8.76
N VAL A 64 4.68 9.60 -8.12
CA VAL A 64 3.38 9.71 -7.44
C VAL A 64 3.56 10.15 -5.99
N VAL A 65 4.47 9.50 -5.25
CA VAL A 65 4.70 9.77 -3.82
C VAL A 65 5.25 11.18 -3.61
N GLY A 66 6.18 11.63 -4.45
CA GLY A 66 6.79 12.94 -4.37
C GLY A 66 7.48 13.18 -3.03
N ALA A 67 8.12 12.16 -2.47
CA ALA A 67 8.97 12.29 -1.31
C ALA A 67 10.23 13.07 -1.64
N LEU A 68 10.71 13.89 -0.71
CA LEU A 68 11.96 14.67 -0.87
C LEU A 68 13.17 13.74 -1.01
N TYR A 69 13.16 12.65 -0.24
CA TYR A 69 14.16 11.58 -0.27
C TYR A 69 13.46 10.23 -0.39
N TYR A 70 14.07 9.30 -1.10
CA TYR A 70 13.59 7.93 -1.17
C TYR A 70 14.74 6.94 -1.32
N PHE A 71 14.52 5.71 -0.86
CA PHE A 71 15.46 4.62 -1.08
C PHE A 71 14.88 3.62 -2.08
N SER A 72 15.66 3.33 -3.13
CA SER A 72 15.32 2.31 -4.12
C SER A 72 15.94 0.93 -3.81
N ALA A 73 16.83 0.89 -2.82
CA ALA A 73 17.46 -0.30 -2.28
C ALA A 73 17.80 -0.07 -0.80
N ASP A 74 18.00 -1.13 -0.05
CA ASP A 74 18.54 -1.12 1.32
C ASP A 74 17.77 -0.26 2.33
N GLY A 75 16.49 0.00 2.08
CA GLY A 75 15.69 0.87 2.95
C GLY A 75 15.60 0.39 4.40
N LEU A 76 15.62 -0.93 4.66
CA LEU A 76 15.63 -1.48 6.01
C LEU A 76 16.97 -1.33 6.74
N SER A 77 18.07 -1.19 6.02
CA SER A 77 19.40 -0.98 6.59
C SER A 77 19.83 0.49 6.61
N SER A 78 19.05 1.36 5.99
CA SER A 78 19.28 2.80 5.96
C SER A 78 18.68 3.50 7.18
N SER A 79 19.24 4.65 7.55
CA SER A 79 18.67 5.51 8.60
C SER A 79 17.44 6.24 8.08
N TRP A 80 16.35 6.24 8.85
CA TRP A 80 15.14 7.01 8.56
C TRP A 80 15.13 8.33 9.34
N ASP A 81 16.06 9.21 9.01
CA ASP A 81 16.18 10.53 9.64
C ASP A 81 15.33 11.55 8.87
N ALA A 82 14.04 11.56 9.15
CA ALA A 82 13.05 12.43 8.53
C ALA A 82 11.89 12.69 9.49
N LYS A 83 11.23 13.85 9.38
CA LYS A 83 10.07 14.20 10.22
C LYS A 83 8.78 13.51 9.77
N THR A 84 8.60 13.35 8.47
CA THR A 84 7.40 12.75 7.86
C THR A 84 7.79 11.62 6.92
N ILE A 85 7.36 10.40 7.24
CA ILE A 85 7.75 9.19 6.55
C ILE A 85 6.50 8.46 6.05
N PHE A 86 6.46 8.17 4.76
CA PHE A 86 5.46 7.30 4.17
C PHE A 86 6.09 5.96 3.81
N VAL A 87 5.42 4.86 4.19
CA VAL A 87 5.94 3.50 3.98
C VAL A 87 4.87 2.63 3.35
N ASN A 88 5.10 2.18 2.12
CA ASN A 88 4.35 1.09 1.48
C ASN A 88 5.33 -0.03 1.14
N PRO A 89 5.62 -0.95 2.07
CA PRO A 89 6.72 -1.90 1.92
C PRO A 89 6.42 -2.93 0.83
N PRO A 90 7.46 -3.52 0.22
CA PRO A 90 7.29 -4.62 -0.71
C PRO A 90 6.65 -5.82 -0.02
N TYR A 91 5.69 -6.46 -0.70
CA TYR A 91 4.93 -7.60 -0.18
C TYR A 91 5.68 -8.94 -0.34
N CYS A 92 6.98 -8.99 -0.01
CA CYS A 92 7.89 -10.11 -0.26
C CYS A 92 8.43 -10.80 1.01
N GLY A 93 7.62 -10.93 2.05
CA GLY A 93 8.00 -11.74 3.24
C GLY A 93 8.67 -10.96 4.38
N GLU A 94 9.20 -9.76 4.16
CA GLU A 94 9.85 -8.94 5.21
C GLU A 94 8.94 -7.90 5.86
N THR A 95 7.63 -7.97 5.64
CA THR A 95 6.64 -7.02 6.20
C THR A 95 6.82 -6.80 7.71
N ALA A 96 7.18 -7.84 8.45
CA ALA A 96 7.42 -7.75 9.89
C ALA A 96 8.52 -6.75 10.25
N LYS A 97 9.64 -6.74 9.51
CA LYS A 97 10.76 -5.84 9.73
C LYS A 97 10.39 -4.40 9.39
N TRP A 98 9.67 -4.20 8.27
CA TRP A 98 9.17 -2.89 7.87
C TRP A 98 8.21 -2.30 8.90
N VAL A 99 7.27 -3.11 9.40
CA VAL A 99 6.33 -2.68 10.47
C VAL A 99 7.08 -2.37 11.75
N GLU A 100 8.07 -3.17 12.12
CA GLU A 100 8.90 -2.95 13.29
C GLU A 100 9.64 -1.60 13.19
N GLN A 101 10.33 -1.35 12.08
CA GLN A 101 11.06 -0.11 11.88
C GLN A 101 10.13 1.10 11.84
N ALA A 102 9.02 1.04 11.09
CA ALA A 102 8.03 2.11 11.02
C ALA A 102 7.43 2.47 12.37
N SER A 103 7.09 1.45 13.19
CA SER A 103 6.52 1.65 14.54
C SER A 103 7.54 2.06 15.60
N SER A 104 8.83 2.02 15.30
CA SER A 104 9.93 2.35 16.22
C SER A 104 10.60 3.68 15.91
N CYS A 105 10.09 4.47 14.97
CA CYS A 105 10.59 5.80 14.66
C CYS A 105 10.24 6.77 15.80
N GLU A 106 11.20 7.13 16.65
CA GLU A 106 10.94 7.93 17.86
C GLU A 106 10.66 9.41 17.57
N ARG A 107 11.20 9.97 16.47
CA ARG A 107 11.18 11.42 16.17
C ARG A 107 10.33 11.79 14.97
N SER A 108 9.63 10.84 14.41
CA SER A 108 8.95 10.99 13.13
C SER A 108 7.45 10.76 13.24
N LEU A 109 6.71 11.38 12.35
CA LEU A 109 5.35 11.01 12.01
C LEU A 109 5.43 10.01 10.87
N VAL A 110 4.82 8.85 11.02
CA VAL A 110 4.88 7.78 10.02
C VAL A 110 3.47 7.40 9.59
N VAL A 111 3.24 7.34 8.28
CA VAL A 111 2.06 6.69 7.70
C VAL A 111 2.50 5.41 7.01
N LEU A 112 2.03 4.28 7.51
CA LEU A 112 2.35 2.94 7.03
C LEU A 112 1.13 2.33 6.32
N LEU A 113 1.30 1.87 5.10
CA LEU A 113 0.30 1.14 4.33
C LEU A 113 0.72 -0.32 4.19
N VAL A 114 -0.05 -1.24 4.78
CA VAL A 114 0.22 -2.69 4.73
C VAL A 114 -1.05 -3.50 4.55
N ASN A 115 -0.91 -4.81 4.29
CA ASN A 115 -2.04 -5.72 4.28
C ASN A 115 -2.66 -5.86 5.69
N ASN A 116 -3.99 -5.95 5.78
CA ASN A 116 -4.73 -6.10 7.03
C ASN A 116 -4.70 -7.54 7.57
N HIS A 117 -3.53 -8.15 7.61
CA HIS A 117 -3.33 -9.52 8.09
C HIS A 117 -3.35 -9.57 9.63
N THR A 118 -4.51 -9.28 10.24
CA THR A 118 -4.72 -9.14 11.69
C THR A 118 -4.31 -10.37 12.51
N HIS A 119 -4.27 -11.55 11.88
CA HIS A 119 -3.84 -12.82 12.49
C HIS A 119 -2.31 -12.99 12.54
N ARG A 120 -1.54 -12.14 11.88
CA ARG A 120 -0.08 -12.24 11.87
C ARG A 120 0.51 -11.59 13.13
N LYS A 121 1.55 -12.22 13.70
CA LYS A 121 2.22 -11.73 14.92
C LYS A 121 2.68 -10.27 14.82
N TRP A 122 3.20 -9.85 13.65
CA TRP A 122 3.66 -8.49 13.45
C TRP A 122 2.52 -7.45 13.48
N PHE A 123 1.27 -7.87 13.26
CA PHE A 123 0.13 -6.96 13.26
C PHE A 123 -0.17 -6.39 14.66
N SER A 124 0.33 -7.03 15.73
CA SER A 124 0.24 -6.47 17.09
C SER A 124 0.87 -5.08 17.20
N ARG A 125 1.93 -4.80 16.42
CA ARG A 125 2.53 -3.48 16.36
C ARG A 125 1.65 -2.46 15.61
N VAL A 126 0.92 -2.92 14.59
CA VAL A 126 -0.03 -2.07 13.86
C VAL A 126 -1.18 -1.63 14.76
N TRP A 127 -1.63 -2.51 15.66
CA TRP A 127 -2.65 -2.16 16.66
C TRP A 127 -2.21 -1.06 17.65
N ASN A 128 -0.91 -0.83 17.81
CA ASN A 128 -0.36 0.23 18.66
C ASN A 128 -0.24 1.60 17.95
N ALA A 129 -0.70 1.71 16.71
CA ALA A 129 -0.71 2.98 15.99
C ALA A 129 -1.67 3.98 16.64
N ASN A 130 -1.36 5.27 16.60
CA ASN A 130 -2.22 6.34 17.13
C ASN A 130 -3.58 6.40 16.43
N ALA A 131 -3.61 6.06 15.14
CA ALA A 131 -4.85 5.89 14.38
C ALA A 131 -4.70 4.85 13.26
N LEU A 132 -5.81 4.20 12.92
CA LEU A 132 -5.90 3.22 11.84
C LEU A 132 -7.04 3.60 10.91
N CYS A 133 -6.83 3.39 9.61
CA CYS A 133 -7.89 3.43 8.60
C CYS A 133 -7.99 2.08 7.91
N PHE A 134 -9.18 1.47 7.96
CA PHE A 134 -9.52 0.28 7.18
C PHE A 134 -10.36 0.71 5.98
N PRO A 135 -9.80 0.73 4.76
CA PRO A 135 -10.50 1.20 3.58
C PRO A 135 -11.82 0.46 3.33
N PHE A 136 -12.88 1.19 2.98
CA PHE A 136 -14.18 0.60 2.64
C PHE A 136 -14.15 -0.20 1.33
N ARG A 137 -13.16 0.10 0.48
CA ARG A 137 -12.94 -0.59 -0.81
C ARG A 137 -11.46 -0.96 -0.96
N PRO A 138 -11.14 -2.04 -1.67
CA PRO A 138 -9.76 -2.39 -1.96
C PRO A 138 -9.03 -1.24 -2.67
N ILE A 139 -7.81 -0.92 -2.22
CA ILE A 139 -6.95 0.06 -2.87
C ILE A 139 -6.53 -0.51 -4.23
N ARG A 140 -6.76 0.24 -5.29
CA ARG A 140 -6.32 -0.11 -6.64
C ARG A 140 -4.92 0.46 -6.88
N PHE A 141 -3.92 -0.33 -6.54
CA PHE A 141 -2.53 0.06 -6.71
C PHE A 141 -2.15 0.28 -8.18
N LEU A 142 -1.05 0.97 -8.39
CA LEU A 142 -0.49 1.21 -9.71
C LEU A 142 0.59 0.17 -10.02
N THR A 143 0.80 -0.06 -11.30
CA THR A 143 1.79 -0.99 -11.82
C THR A 143 2.53 -0.31 -12.98
N PRO A 144 3.86 -0.49 -13.12
CA PRO A 144 4.58 -0.02 -14.29
C PRO A 144 3.99 -0.58 -15.59
N ARG A 145 3.72 0.26 -16.58
CA ARG A 145 3.20 -0.21 -17.87
C ARG A 145 4.15 -1.18 -18.56
N ALA A 146 5.46 -0.93 -18.45
CA ALA A 146 6.49 -1.81 -19.00
C ALA A 146 6.47 -3.24 -18.42
N ALA A 147 5.89 -3.42 -17.24
CA ALA A 147 5.74 -4.74 -16.61
C ALA A 147 4.46 -5.48 -17.01
N LEU A 148 3.58 -4.84 -17.78
CA LEU A 148 2.33 -5.47 -18.22
C LEU A 148 2.58 -6.38 -19.42
N PRO A 149 2.00 -7.59 -19.44
CA PRO A 149 2.05 -8.46 -20.62
C PRO A 149 1.35 -7.79 -21.82
N GLU A 150 1.79 -8.10 -23.01
CA GLU A 150 1.13 -7.66 -24.23
C GLU A 150 -0.34 -8.10 -24.23
N GLY A 151 -1.25 -7.17 -24.56
CA GLY A 151 -2.69 -7.43 -24.54
C GLY A 151 -3.31 -7.59 -23.13
N ALA A 152 -2.62 -7.20 -22.07
CA ALA A 152 -3.16 -7.22 -20.70
C ALA A 152 -4.47 -6.44 -20.60
N LYS A 153 -5.51 -7.08 -20.02
CA LYS A 153 -6.85 -6.49 -19.85
C LYS A 153 -7.11 -6.08 -18.40
N GLY A 154 -7.99 -5.11 -18.22
CA GLY A 154 -8.43 -4.68 -16.89
C GLY A 154 -7.56 -3.57 -16.26
N TYR A 155 -6.61 -3.05 -17.02
CA TYR A 155 -5.81 -1.89 -16.61
C TYR A 155 -6.40 -0.61 -17.20
N THR A 156 -6.33 0.47 -16.42
CA THR A 156 -6.79 1.80 -16.84
C THR A 156 -5.65 2.79 -16.75
N GLU A 157 -5.74 3.85 -17.54
CA GLU A 157 -4.79 4.96 -17.49
C GLU A 157 -4.85 5.68 -16.15
N VAL A 158 -3.71 6.29 -15.79
CA VAL A 158 -3.57 7.14 -14.62
C VAL A 158 -3.28 8.54 -15.12
N PRO A 159 -4.22 9.48 -15.00
CA PRO A 159 -4.00 10.85 -15.48
C PRO A 159 -2.74 11.46 -14.88
N GLY A 160 -1.87 12.01 -15.72
CA GLY A 160 -0.60 12.60 -15.31
C GLY A 160 0.58 11.62 -15.15
N TYR A 161 0.35 10.30 -15.31
CA TYR A 161 1.39 9.27 -15.10
C TYR A 161 1.36 8.25 -16.25
N SER A 162 1.93 8.61 -17.40
CA SER A 162 1.91 7.80 -18.64
C SER A 162 2.56 6.42 -18.49
N ASP A 163 3.58 6.31 -17.63
CA ASP A 163 4.34 5.08 -17.41
C ASP A 163 3.72 4.14 -16.40
N LEU A 164 2.59 4.56 -15.82
CA LEU A 164 1.83 3.79 -14.84
C LEU A 164 0.46 3.41 -15.39
N ALA A 165 -0.02 2.27 -14.91
CA ALA A 165 -1.39 1.83 -15.12
C ALA A 165 -2.04 1.47 -13.79
N ARG A 166 -3.32 1.78 -13.62
CA ARG A 166 -4.09 1.34 -12.47
C ARG A 166 -4.39 -0.14 -12.62
N GLY A 167 -3.80 -0.91 -11.72
CA GLY A 167 -3.82 -2.36 -11.78
C GLY A 167 -5.12 -3.01 -11.33
N ILE A 168 -5.09 -4.33 -11.31
CA ILE A 168 -6.10 -5.19 -10.74
C ILE A 168 -6.01 -5.07 -9.21
N GLN A 169 -7.14 -5.13 -8.53
CA GLN A 169 -7.21 -5.05 -7.07
C GLN A 169 -6.39 -6.18 -6.41
N PRO A 170 -5.67 -5.91 -5.32
CA PRO A 170 -5.02 -6.93 -4.54
C PRO A 170 -6.07 -7.90 -3.95
N THR A 171 -5.66 -9.14 -3.72
CA THR A 171 -6.53 -10.18 -3.13
C THR A 171 -6.76 -9.98 -1.63
N HIS A 172 -5.97 -9.11 -1.00
CA HIS A 172 -6.01 -8.82 0.43
C HIS A 172 -6.44 -7.38 0.68
N GLY A 173 -7.20 -7.16 1.74
CA GLY A 173 -7.49 -5.82 2.22
C GLY A 173 -6.23 -5.14 2.75
N SER A 174 -6.27 -3.81 2.81
CA SER A 174 -5.19 -3.00 3.34
C SER A 174 -5.60 -2.34 4.66
N VAL A 175 -4.63 -1.91 5.43
CA VAL A 175 -4.77 -0.98 6.55
C VAL A 175 -3.75 0.13 6.38
N ILE A 176 -4.14 1.34 6.72
CA ILE A 176 -3.26 2.50 6.79
C ILE A 176 -3.14 2.87 8.26
N ALA A 177 -1.92 2.92 8.76
CA ALA A 177 -1.62 3.16 10.16
C ALA A 177 -0.82 4.45 10.33
N ALA A 178 -1.21 5.28 11.30
CA ALA A 178 -0.53 6.52 11.65
C ALA A 178 0.20 6.34 12.98
N PHE A 179 1.52 6.51 12.97
CA PHE A 179 2.36 6.48 14.16
C PHE A 179 3.00 7.84 14.38
N ALA A 180 2.96 8.32 15.61
CA ALA A 180 3.78 9.43 16.07
C ALA A 180 4.81 8.88 17.03
N GLY A 181 6.09 9.19 16.79
CA GLY A 181 7.19 8.72 17.61
C GLY A 181 7.14 9.29 19.03
N ALA A 182 7.66 8.57 20.00
CA ALA A 182 7.60 8.92 21.42
C ALA A 182 8.29 10.26 21.77
N GLN A 183 9.18 10.76 20.91
CA GLN A 183 9.86 12.05 21.08
C GLN A 183 9.21 13.18 20.26
N VAL A 184 8.10 12.93 19.56
CA VAL A 184 7.32 13.97 18.91
C VAL A 184 6.47 14.69 19.97
N ALA A 185 6.45 16.01 19.94
CA ALA A 185 5.65 16.79 20.87
C ALA A 185 4.16 16.43 20.78
N GLU A 186 3.49 16.43 21.93
CA GLU A 186 2.08 16.01 22.06
C GLU A 186 1.15 16.81 21.12
N GLU A 187 1.33 18.13 21.05
CA GLU A 187 0.54 19.01 20.17
C GLU A 187 0.69 18.64 18.69
N ILE A 188 1.90 18.22 18.27
CA ILE A 188 2.18 17.78 16.90
C ILE A 188 1.50 16.44 16.66
N THR A 189 1.58 15.53 17.63
CA THR A 189 0.94 14.22 17.59
C THR A 189 -0.57 14.34 17.48
N GLU A 190 -1.19 15.13 18.33
CA GLU A 190 -2.66 15.34 18.30
C GLU A 190 -3.12 15.94 16.98
N ARG A 191 -2.42 16.96 16.49
CA ARG A 191 -2.73 17.58 15.20
C ARG A 191 -2.61 16.58 14.06
N PHE A 192 -1.51 15.80 14.02
CA PHE A 192 -1.29 14.78 13.01
C PHE A 192 -2.40 13.72 13.02
N VAL A 193 -2.74 13.20 14.19
CA VAL A 193 -3.81 12.20 14.35
C VAL A 193 -5.17 12.75 13.92
N ALA A 194 -5.48 14.00 14.30
CA ALA A 194 -6.71 14.65 13.88
C ALA A 194 -6.79 14.78 12.35
N GLN A 195 -5.72 15.25 11.72
CA GLN A 195 -5.64 15.41 10.26
C GLN A 195 -5.67 14.06 9.52
N PHE A 196 -5.02 13.04 10.07
CA PHE A 196 -5.14 11.68 9.54
C PHE A 196 -6.59 11.20 9.56
N CYS A 197 -7.26 11.32 10.71
CA CYS A 197 -8.66 10.92 10.84
C CYS A 197 -9.57 11.67 9.85
N GLU A 198 -9.39 12.98 9.72
CA GLU A 198 -10.14 13.82 8.77
C GLU A 198 -9.87 13.40 7.32
N SER A 199 -8.58 13.27 6.94
CA SER A 199 -8.16 12.95 5.58
C SER A 199 -8.66 11.59 5.08
N PHE A 200 -8.87 10.64 5.97
CA PHE A 200 -9.29 9.29 5.63
C PHE A 200 -10.74 8.97 6.03
N SER A 201 -11.51 9.92 6.56
CA SER A 201 -12.87 9.70 7.08
C SER A 201 -13.87 9.17 6.05
N ASP A 202 -13.77 9.60 4.81
CA ASP A 202 -14.59 9.16 3.67
C ASP A 202 -13.97 7.97 2.91
N PHE A 203 -12.71 7.63 3.24
CA PHE A 203 -11.97 6.56 2.58
C PHE A 203 -12.12 5.20 3.27
N GLY A 204 -12.26 5.19 4.60
CA GLY A 204 -12.31 3.96 5.37
C GLY A 204 -12.86 4.14 6.79
N LYS A 205 -13.00 3.02 7.49
CA LYS A 205 -13.32 3.03 8.92
C LYS A 205 -12.10 3.46 9.72
N ILE A 206 -12.24 4.54 10.46
CA ILE A 206 -11.19 5.04 11.35
C ILE A 206 -11.33 4.39 12.73
N ILE A 207 -10.20 3.99 13.30
CA ILE A 207 -10.04 3.61 14.71
C ILE A 207 -8.94 4.52 15.27
N ARG A 208 -9.28 5.34 16.24
CA ARG A 208 -8.34 6.18 16.99
C ARG A 208 -8.04 5.51 18.33
N GLN A 209 -6.77 5.42 18.67
CA GLN A 209 -6.34 5.05 20.03
C GLN A 209 -6.50 6.27 20.95
N THR A 210 -7.07 6.05 22.12
CA THR A 210 -7.25 7.07 23.17
C THR A 210 -6.08 7.01 24.14
#